data_5c40338fe7e73d06935556e55e31f4a7
#
_entry.id   5c40338fe7e73d06935556e55e31f4a7
#
_cell.length_a   1.000
_cell.length_b   1.000
_cell.length_c   1.000
_cell.angle_alpha   90.00
_cell.angle_beta   90.00
_cell.angle_gamma   90.00
#
_symmetry.space_group_name_H-M   'P 1'
#
loop_
_entity.id
_entity.type
_entity.pdbx_description
1 polymer ?
#
loop_
_entity_poly.entity_id
_entity_poly.type
_entity_poly.pdbx_seq_one_letter_code
_entity_poly.pdbx_strand_id
1 'polypeptide(L)'
;MFMCFKISINKSLAILITLLLTIPVSIFYCQDYSKIVRLSGKISNPNSDKIFIRGKDFKKVIKVSSEGEFRDTLKVEPGDYSFYDTKESTSIYLEPGYDLHITIDTKEFDETIKYVGIGERPNNFLASYFMFKEKNAIGNNEYKKMSAQEYFDHSIINYEKSLTLLNQSKIDNESFAYKQNETFTFQLLSELIGSKVGKEYFSGKSTAIITQYLDKKINSINFKDELLFQSSYSIRFFNSYFTAGLVANDINCLNKYENDINEQQKKGIITSLKRGISFYNEEEMDAYYLTLKKLLGDDNSFQKIKTKYEQINSLKKGNPSPTFNYPDSSGKSVSLASLLGKLVYVDVWATWCGPCKAQIPYLKELEEKYRTKEVAFVSISIDQLKDSTKWKKMIVDKELKGIQIMADNAWQSTFVKDYIIEGIPRFILIDQSGNILSPNAPRPASYNEGNYALNDEIQKLLDENL
;
A
#
# COMPACT_ATOMS: atom_id res chain seq x y z
N MET A 1 -34.28 -26.43 16.64
CA MET A 1 -34.49 -27.76 17.24
C MET A 1 -35.58 -28.44 16.45
N PHE A 2 -35.20 -29.13 15.35
CA PHE A 2 -36.15 -29.92 14.56
C PHE A 2 -35.76 -31.38 14.73
N MET A 3 -36.63 -32.12 15.38
CA MET A 3 -36.54 -33.57 15.58
C MET A 3 -36.77 -34.29 14.25
N CYS A 4 -35.80 -35.02 13.75
CA CYS A 4 -35.99 -36.03 12.69
C CYS A 4 -36.42 -37.34 13.36
N PHE A 5 -37.67 -37.76 13.17
CA PHE A 5 -38.12 -39.09 13.53
C PHE A 5 -37.64 -40.11 12.48
N LYS A 6 -36.84 -41.08 12.91
CA LYS A 6 -36.50 -42.29 12.16
C LYS A 6 -37.62 -43.27 12.29
N ILE A 7 -38.38 -43.53 11.22
CA ILE A 7 -39.37 -44.64 11.16
C ILE A 7 -38.62 -45.88 10.65
N SER A 8 -38.50 -46.85 11.52
CA SER A 8 -38.04 -48.21 11.21
C SER A 8 -39.21 -49.01 10.63
N ILE A 9 -39.18 -49.44 9.38
CA ILE A 9 -40.18 -50.33 8.78
C ILE A 9 -39.70 -51.77 8.96
N ASN A 10 -40.43 -52.51 9.79
CA ASN A 10 -40.27 -53.94 9.99
C ASN A 10 -40.85 -54.73 8.81
N LYS A 11 -40.06 -55.64 8.23
CA LYS A 11 -40.48 -56.53 7.14
C LYS A 11 -41.43 -57.60 7.70
N SER A 12 -42.76 -57.47 7.50
CA SER A 12 -43.70 -58.54 7.42
C SER A 12 -45.11 -57.96 7.31
N LEU A 13 -45.61 -57.74 6.13
CA LEU A 13 -46.96 -58.08 5.67
C LEU A 13 -47.08 -57.70 4.16
N ALA A 14 -46.89 -58.69 3.30
CA ALA A 14 -47.33 -58.58 1.93
C ALA A 14 -48.80 -58.95 1.87
N ILE A 15 -49.52 -58.30 0.96
CA ILE A 15 -50.73 -58.70 0.23
C ILE A 15 -51.85 -57.63 0.37
N LEU A 16 -52.23 -57.19 -0.83
CA LEU A 16 -53.45 -56.54 -1.30
C LEU A 16 -53.66 -55.07 -0.89
N ILE A 17 -53.41 -54.15 -1.80
CA ILE A 17 -54.48 -53.46 -2.57
C ILE A 17 -53.79 -52.58 -3.60
N THR A 18 -53.89 -52.98 -4.91
CA THR A 18 -53.66 -52.12 -6.05
C THR A 18 -54.81 -51.12 -6.15
N LEU A 19 -54.54 -49.88 -5.87
CA LEU A 19 -55.35 -48.78 -6.39
C LEU A 19 -54.43 -47.55 -6.68
N LEU A 20 -54.43 -47.19 -7.94
CA LEU A 20 -53.78 -46.07 -8.52
C LEU A 20 -54.04 -44.76 -7.74
N LEU A 21 -52.99 -44.13 -7.26
CA LEU A 21 -52.94 -42.69 -7.10
C LEU A 21 -51.52 -42.28 -7.48
N THR A 22 -51.33 -41.82 -8.70
CA THR A 22 -50.13 -41.10 -9.17
C THR A 22 -50.10 -39.75 -8.50
N ILE A 23 -49.51 -39.72 -7.33
CA ILE A 23 -49.06 -38.45 -6.69
C ILE A 23 -47.66 -38.20 -7.29
N PRO A 24 -47.42 -37.10 -8.00
CA PRO A 24 -46.07 -36.74 -8.36
C PRO A 24 -45.31 -36.47 -7.06
N VAL A 25 -44.41 -37.38 -6.67
CA VAL A 25 -43.44 -37.12 -5.63
C VAL A 25 -42.53 -36.02 -6.19
N SER A 26 -42.88 -34.77 -5.87
CA SER A 26 -41.98 -33.66 -6.03
C SER A 26 -40.82 -33.95 -5.10
N ILE A 27 -39.72 -34.48 -5.70
CA ILE A 27 -38.43 -34.56 -5.00
C ILE A 27 -38.03 -33.12 -4.76
N PHE A 28 -38.39 -32.60 -3.59
CA PHE A 28 -37.76 -31.38 -3.10
C PHE A 28 -36.26 -31.73 -2.91
N TYR A 29 -35.44 -31.38 -3.88
CA TYR A 29 -34.02 -31.26 -3.66
C TYR A 29 -33.89 -30.20 -2.55
N CYS A 30 -33.71 -30.64 -1.34
CA CYS A 30 -33.25 -29.77 -0.25
C CYS A 30 -31.80 -29.42 -0.63
N GLN A 31 -31.64 -28.31 -1.33
CA GLN A 31 -30.32 -27.78 -1.63
C GLN A 31 -29.70 -27.48 -0.26
N ASP A 32 -28.54 -28.09 0.01
CA ASP A 32 -27.79 -27.85 1.26
C ASP A 32 -27.27 -26.42 1.25
N TYR A 33 -28.10 -25.49 1.70
CA TYR A 33 -27.82 -24.06 1.71
C TYR A 33 -26.69 -23.70 2.68
N SER A 34 -26.25 -24.62 3.54
CA SER A 34 -25.12 -24.41 4.46
C SER A 34 -23.77 -24.27 3.77
N LYS A 35 -23.66 -24.63 2.48
CA LYS A 35 -22.40 -24.61 1.70
C LYS A 35 -22.26 -23.43 0.75
N ILE A 36 -23.21 -22.52 0.71
CA ILE A 36 -23.23 -21.41 -0.25
C ILE A 36 -23.60 -20.10 0.43
N VAL A 37 -23.18 -19.00 -0.18
CA VAL A 37 -23.67 -17.66 0.14
C VAL A 37 -24.67 -17.23 -0.93
N ARG A 38 -25.83 -16.73 -0.51
CA ARG A 38 -26.77 -16.01 -1.38
C ARG A 38 -26.51 -14.53 -1.29
N LEU A 39 -26.32 -13.90 -2.41
CA LEU A 39 -26.07 -12.46 -2.50
C LEU A 39 -27.09 -11.85 -3.45
N SER A 40 -27.80 -10.82 -2.97
CA SER A 40 -28.74 -10.04 -3.78
C SER A 40 -28.62 -8.57 -3.42
N GLY A 41 -29.19 -7.69 -4.23
CA GLY A 41 -29.19 -6.29 -3.86
C GLY A 41 -29.77 -5.36 -4.90
N LYS A 42 -29.80 -4.07 -4.53
CA LYS A 42 -30.24 -2.94 -5.33
C LYS A 42 -29.17 -1.85 -5.32
N ILE A 43 -28.74 -1.48 -6.49
CA ILE A 43 -27.79 -0.39 -6.72
C ILE A 43 -28.53 0.78 -7.34
N SER A 44 -28.60 1.90 -6.65
CA SER A 44 -29.02 3.17 -7.21
C SER A 44 -27.89 3.81 -8.01
N ASN A 45 -28.18 4.36 -9.17
CA ASN A 45 -27.19 4.97 -10.07
C ASN A 45 -26.03 4.04 -10.47
N PRO A 46 -26.29 2.80 -10.97
CA PRO A 46 -25.23 1.82 -11.20
C PRO A 46 -24.18 2.32 -12.22
N ASN A 47 -22.91 2.17 -11.89
CA ASN A 47 -21.78 2.56 -12.74
C ASN A 47 -21.58 1.59 -13.93
N SER A 48 -22.17 0.39 -13.87
CA SER A 48 -21.99 -0.68 -14.86
C SER A 48 -23.13 -1.69 -14.78
N ASP A 49 -23.27 -2.53 -15.82
CA ASP A 49 -24.14 -3.71 -15.89
C ASP A 49 -23.61 -4.92 -15.08
N LYS A 50 -22.57 -4.72 -14.29
CA LYS A 50 -21.92 -5.79 -13.51
C LYS A 50 -21.21 -5.26 -12.28
N ILE A 51 -21.12 -6.14 -11.26
CA ILE A 51 -20.29 -6.00 -10.09
C ILE A 51 -19.35 -7.19 -9.94
N PHE A 52 -18.37 -7.07 -9.09
CA PHE A 52 -17.39 -8.12 -8.83
C PHE A 52 -17.30 -8.42 -7.33
N ILE A 53 -17.28 -9.71 -6.99
CA ILE A 53 -16.82 -10.18 -5.69
C ILE A 53 -15.44 -10.79 -5.89
N ARG A 54 -14.45 -10.30 -5.13
CA ARG A 54 -13.05 -10.71 -5.25
C ARG A 54 -12.50 -11.14 -3.90
N GLY A 55 -11.76 -12.24 -3.87
CA GLY A 55 -10.98 -12.73 -2.74
C GLY A 55 -9.59 -13.13 -3.20
N LYS A 56 -8.78 -13.73 -2.32
CA LYS A 56 -7.39 -14.11 -2.61
C LYS A 56 -7.28 -14.96 -3.90
N ASP A 57 -8.06 -16.04 -3.98
CA ASP A 57 -8.10 -16.96 -5.13
C ASP A 57 -9.51 -17.08 -5.72
N PHE A 58 -10.33 -16.05 -5.51
CA PHE A 58 -11.72 -16.01 -5.90
C PHE A 58 -12.09 -14.75 -6.67
N LYS A 59 -12.79 -14.92 -7.79
CA LYS A 59 -13.36 -13.81 -8.55
C LYS A 59 -14.67 -14.23 -9.16
N LYS A 60 -15.74 -13.53 -8.84
CA LYS A 60 -17.06 -13.72 -9.42
C LYS A 60 -17.53 -12.40 -10.03
N VAL A 61 -18.10 -12.49 -11.24
CA VAL A 61 -18.79 -11.38 -11.90
C VAL A 61 -20.29 -11.63 -11.75
N ILE A 62 -21.02 -10.65 -11.27
CA ILE A 62 -22.48 -10.70 -11.10
C ILE A 62 -23.09 -9.63 -12.00
N LYS A 63 -24.08 -10.00 -12.78
CA LYS A 63 -24.81 -9.06 -13.65
C LYS A 63 -25.74 -8.17 -12.83
N VAL A 64 -25.83 -6.92 -13.23
CA VAL A 64 -26.76 -5.91 -12.68
C VAL A 64 -27.77 -5.58 -13.77
N SER A 65 -29.06 -5.61 -13.45
CA SER A 65 -30.13 -5.26 -14.37
C SER A 65 -30.14 -3.74 -14.66
N SER A 66 -30.93 -3.35 -15.66
CA SER A 66 -31.18 -1.91 -15.95
C SER A 66 -31.80 -1.15 -14.79
N GLU A 67 -32.49 -1.87 -13.89
CA GLU A 67 -33.11 -1.32 -12.68
C GLU A 67 -32.17 -1.32 -11.49
N GLY A 68 -30.90 -1.77 -11.67
CA GLY A 68 -29.87 -1.84 -10.64
C GLY A 68 -29.96 -3.08 -9.74
N GLU A 69 -30.78 -4.06 -10.07
CA GLU A 69 -30.93 -5.28 -9.27
C GLU A 69 -29.91 -6.35 -9.65
N PHE A 70 -29.44 -7.07 -8.65
CA PHE A 70 -28.56 -8.23 -8.85
C PHE A 70 -28.89 -9.37 -7.89
N ARG A 71 -28.56 -10.58 -8.31
CA ARG A 71 -28.66 -11.79 -7.49
C ARG A 71 -27.72 -12.85 -8.00
N ASP A 72 -27.01 -13.52 -7.10
CA ASP A 72 -26.18 -14.69 -7.43
C ASP A 72 -25.99 -15.59 -6.19
N THR A 73 -25.37 -16.73 -6.42
CA THR A 73 -24.99 -17.69 -5.40
C THR A 73 -23.50 -17.96 -5.51
N LEU A 74 -22.78 -17.89 -4.37
CA LEU A 74 -21.34 -18.00 -4.29
C LEU A 74 -20.95 -19.24 -3.50
N LYS A 75 -19.92 -19.95 -3.98
CA LYS A 75 -19.21 -20.98 -3.20
C LYS A 75 -17.91 -20.35 -2.74
N VAL A 76 -17.80 -20.05 -1.48
CA VAL A 76 -16.66 -19.34 -0.87
C VAL A 76 -16.29 -19.98 0.45
N GLU A 77 -15.03 -19.84 0.85
CA GLU A 77 -14.58 -20.11 2.20
C GLU A 77 -14.89 -18.91 3.11
N PRO A 78 -15.03 -19.11 4.43
CA PRO A 78 -15.20 -18.00 5.36
C PRO A 78 -14.03 -17.02 5.28
N GLY A 79 -14.31 -15.72 5.05
CA GLY A 79 -13.23 -14.75 4.95
C GLY A 79 -13.63 -13.39 4.40
N ASP A 80 -12.60 -12.57 4.22
CA ASP A 80 -12.72 -11.21 3.68
C ASP A 80 -12.67 -11.24 2.17
N TYR A 81 -13.62 -10.55 1.56
CA TYR A 81 -13.75 -10.33 0.13
C TYR A 81 -13.91 -8.84 -0.14
N SER A 82 -13.85 -8.42 -1.39
CA SER A 82 -14.24 -7.08 -1.81
C SER A 82 -15.46 -7.13 -2.72
N PHE A 83 -16.40 -6.23 -2.45
CA PHE A 83 -17.46 -5.85 -3.38
C PHE A 83 -16.95 -4.67 -4.21
N TYR A 84 -16.96 -4.77 -5.53
CA TYR A 84 -16.44 -3.76 -6.46
C TYR A 84 -17.46 -3.47 -7.55
N ASP A 85 -17.87 -2.22 -7.69
CA ASP A 85 -18.90 -1.78 -8.63
C ASP A 85 -18.36 -1.30 -9.98
N THR A 86 -17.07 -1.48 -10.25
CA THR A 86 -16.26 -1.00 -11.37
C THR A 86 -15.59 0.36 -11.18
N LYS A 87 -15.99 1.12 -10.18
CA LYS A 87 -15.40 2.41 -9.83
C LYS A 87 -14.89 2.42 -8.39
N GLU A 88 -15.71 1.99 -7.46
CA GLU A 88 -15.41 1.96 -6.02
C GLU A 88 -15.52 0.55 -5.45
N SER A 89 -14.88 0.30 -4.31
CA SER A 89 -14.90 -1.01 -3.65
C SER A 89 -14.95 -0.90 -2.14
N THR A 90 -15.68 -1.82 -1.52
CA THR A 90 -15.72 -1.98 -0.07
C THR A 90 -15.41 -3.41 0.35
N SER A 91 -15.01 -3.59 1.61
CA SER A 91 -14.79 -4.91 2.19
C SER A 91 -16.13 -5.56 2.54
N ILE A 92 -16.24 -6.85 2.26
CA ILE A 92 -17.38 -7.69 2.64
C ILE A 92 -16.86 -8.99 3.25
N TYR A 93 -17.45 -9.41 4.37
CA TYR A 93 -17.17 -10.71 4.97
C TYR A 93 -18.23 -11.71 4.53
N LEU A 94 -17.79 -12.82 3.99
CA LEU A 94 -18.67 -13.89 3.50
C LEU A 94 -18.35 -15.20 4.19
N GLU A 95 -19.41 -15.93 4.53
CA GLU A 95 -19.33 -17.26 5.13
C GLU A 95 -20.46 -18.13 4.57
N PRO A 96 -20.23 -19.42 4.30
CA PRO A 96 -21.27 -20.35 3.88
C PRO A 96 -22.49 -20.31 4.81
N GLY A 97 -23.68 -20.24 4.22
CA GLY A 97 -24.93 -20.05 4.95
C GLY A 97 -25.43 -18.60 5.00
N TYR A 98 -24.61 -17.62 4.63
CA TYR A 98 -25.05 -16.22 4.56
C TYR A 98 -26.08 -16.00 3.44
N ASP A 99 -27.04 -15.12 3.73
CA ASP A 99 -28.08 -14.66 2.80
C ASP A 99 -28.22 -13.16 2.93
N LEU A 100 -27.44 -12.43 2.11
CA LEU A 100 -27.27 -11.01 2.21
C LEU A 100 -28.00 -10.27 1.09
N HIS A 101 -28.73 -9.25 1.47
CA HIS A 101 -29.27 -8.24 0.58
C HIS A 101 -28.53 -6.92 0.79
N ILE A 102 -27.93 -6.37 -0.29
CA ILE A 102 -27.12 -5.14 -0.27
C ILE A 102 -27.91 -4.02 -0.94
N THR A 103 -28.01 -2.88 -0.29
CA THR A 103 -28.48 -1.64 -0.90
C THR A 103 -27.38 -0.58 -0.90
N ILE A 104 -27.24 0.15 -2.02
CA ILE A 104 -26.17 1.15 -2.17
C ILE A 104 -26.57 2.18 -3.24
N ASP A 105 -26.17 3.44 -3.03
CA ASP A 105 -26.16 4.48 -4.06
C ASP A 105 -24.70 4.79 -4.44
N THR A 106 -24.34 4.60 -5.72
CA THR A 106 -22.94 4.79 -6.16
C THR A 106 -22.49 6.26 -6.19
N LYS A 107 -23.36 7.21 -5.94
CA LYS A 107 -22.99 8.63 -5.79
C LYS A 107 -22.49 8.94 -4.38
N GLU A 108 -22.91 8.16 -3.41
CA GLU A 108 -22.54 8.23 -1.98
C GLU A 108 -22.28 6.79 -1.52
N PHE A 109 -21.25 6.18 -2.11
CA PHE A 109 -21.01 4.72 -2.02
C PHE A 109 -20.84 4.24 -0.59
N ASP A 110 -19.92 4.82 0.16
CA ASP A 110 -19.56 4.37 1.50
C ASP A 110 -20.60 4.80 2.56
N GLU A 111 -21.29 5.92 2.34
CA GLU A 111 -22.30 6.46 3.25
C GLU A 111 -23.62 5.70 3.17
N THR A 112 -23.91 5.08 2.03
CA THR A 112 -25.23 4.51 1.75
C THR A 112 -25.27 2.98 1.75
N ILE A 113 -24.10 2.33 1.73
CA ILE A 113 -24.06 0.87 1.70
C ILE A 113 -24.64 0.27 2.97
N LYS A 114 -25.61 -0.65 2.80
CA LYS A 114 -26.29 -1.33 3.89
C LYS A 114 -26.54 -2.79 3.55
N TYR A 115 -26.41 -3.63 4.56
CA TYR A 115 -26.60 -5.06 4.47
C TYR A 115 -27.77 -5.49 5.33
N VAL A 116 -28.63 -6.40 4.81
CA VAL A 116 -29.77 -6.98 5.51
C VAL A 116 -29.78 -8.49 5.31
N GLY A 117 -30.13 -9.26 6.34
CA GLY A 117 -30.23 -10.72 6.30
C GLY A 117 -29.18 -11.46 7.10
N ILE A 118 -29.01 -12.75 6.82
CA ILE A 118 -28.04 -13.58 7.55
C ILE A 118 -26.62 -13.15 7.15
N GLY A 119 -25.83 -12.67 8.12
CA GLY A 119 -24.50 -12.11 7.89
C GLY A 119 -24.49 -10.57 7.83
N GLU A 120 -25.61 -9.89 8.12
CA GLU A 120 -25.70 -8.43 8.07
C GLU A 120 -24.80 -7.72 9.09
N ARG A 121 -24.69 -8.28 10.34
CA ARG A 121 -23.96 -7.61 11.42
C ARG A 121 -22.48 -7.45 11.15
N PRO A 122 -21.73 -8.49 10.75
CA PRO A 122 -20.32 -8.33 10.34
C PRO A 122 -20.14 -7.29 9.23
N ASN A 123 -21.05 -7.28 8.24
CA ASN A 123 -20.91 -6.43 7.07
C ASN A 123 -21.30 -4.97 7.35
N ASN A 124 -22.35 -4.71 8.10
CA ASN A 124 -22.70 -3.35 8.55
C ASN A 124 -21.63 -2.79 9.51
N PHE A 125 -21.00 -3.67 10.31
CA PHE A 125 -19.85 -3.26 11.11
C PHE A 125 -18.68 -2.80 10.21
N LEU A 126 -18.31 -3.57 9.18
CA LEU A 126 -17.22 -3.19 8.26
C LEU A 126 -17.47 -1.84 7.59
N ALA A 127 -18.70 -1.60 7.11
CA ALA A 127 -19.09 -0.31 6.54
C ALA A 127 -18.98 0.83 7.56
N SER A 128 -19.51 0.64 8.77
CA SER A 128 -19.42 1.64 9.85
C SER A 128 -17.99 1.90 10.29
N TYR A 129 -17.15 0.86 10.32
CA TYR A 129 -15.75 0.98 10.69
C TYR A 129 -14.93 1.72 9.62
N PHE A 130 -15.26 1.54 8.34
CA PHE A 130 -14.67 2.30 7.26
C PHE A 130 -14.93 3.80 7.44
N MET A 131 -16.19 4.21 7.62
CA MET A 131 -16.57 5.61 7.88
C MET A 131 -15.92 6.18 9.15
N PHE A 132 -15.82 5.35 10.19
CA PHE A 132 -15.12 5.74 11.41
C PHE A 132 -13.64 6.05 11.15
N LYS A 133 -12.94 5.23 10.35
CA LYS A 133 -11.53 5.43 9.99
C LYS A 133 -11.32 6.71 9.19
N GLU A 134 -12.13 6.93 8.16
CA GLU A 134 -12.08 8.15 7.35
C GLU A 134 -12.23 9.41 8.21
N LYS A 135 -13.21 9.41 9.10
CA LYS A 135 -13.49 10.55 10.00
C LYS A 135 -12.36 10.83 10.99
N ASN A 136 -11.62 9.81 11.42
CA ASN A 136 -10.59 9.92 12.46
C ASN A 136 -9.16 9.82 11.89
N ALA A 137 -9.00 9.84 10.57
CA ALA A 137 -7.70 9.84 9.93
C ALA A 137 -6.95 11.15 10.22
N ILE A 138 -5.67 11.03 10.58
CA ILE A 138 -4.80 12.20 10.77
C ILE A 138 -4.17 12.56 9.41
N GLY A 139 -4.29 13.82 9.01
CA GLY A 139 -3.58 14.35 7.85
C GLY A 139 -2.06 14.44 8.07
N ASN A 140 -1.28 14.34 6.98
CA ASN A 140 0.19 14.39 7.07
C ASN A 140 0.71 15.65 7.78
N ASN A 141 0.07 16.79 7.56
CA ASN A 141 0.47 18.06 8.17
C ASN A 141 0.22 18.10 9.68
N GLU A 142 -0.88 17.49 10.12
CA GLU A 142 -1.22 17.34 11.53
C GLU A 142 -0.24 16.36 12.20
N TYR A 143 -0.05 15.17 11.62
CA TYR A 143 0.92 14.18 12.10
C TYR A 143 2.33 14.75 12.29
N LYS A 144 2.82 15.57 11.34
CA LYS A 144 4.14 16.18 11.43
C LYS A 144 4.29 17.08 12.66
N LYS A 145 3.22 17.76 13.09
CA LYS A 145 3.21 18.69 14.24
C LYS A 145 3.08 17.99 15.58
N MET A 146 2.50 16.78 15.63
CA MET A 146 2.30 16.04 16.87
C MET A 146 3.63 15.55 17.45
N SER A 147 3.75 15.58 18.78
CA SER A 147 4.76 14.82 19.51
C SER A 147 4.48 13.30 19.46
N ALA A 148 5.44 12.48 19.90
CA ALA A 148 5.23 11.04 20.00
C ALA A 148 4.13 10.72 21.04
N GLN A 149 4.06 11.45 22.14
CA GLN A 149 3.02 11.26 23.15
C GLN A 149 1.63 11.60 22.62
N GLU A 150 1.46 12.73 21.94
CA GLU A 150 0.16 13.11 21.34
C GLU A 150 -0.30 12.10 20.29
N TYR A 151 0.62 11.59 19.45
CA TYR A 151 0.29 10.56 18.48
C TYR A 151 -0.06 9.23 19.14
N PHE A 152 0.65 8.85 20.21
CA PHE A 152 0.34 7.67 21.00
C PHE A 152 -1.07 7.78 21.61
N ASP A 153 -1.38 8.88 22.30
CA ASP A 153 -2.67 9.09 22.95
C ASP A 153 -3.82 9.06 21.93
N HIS A 154 -3.65 9.71 20.77
CA HIS A 154 -4.62 9.67 19.68
C HIS A 154 -4.85 8.23 19.16
N SER A 155 -3.78 7.48 18.95
CA SER A 155 -3.86 6.09 18.46
C SER A 155 -4.55 5.17 19.46
N ILE A 156 -4.28 5.32 20.75
CA ILE A 156 -4.96 4.57 21.83
C ILE A 156 -6.45 4.89 21.85
N ILE A 157 -6.83 6.17 21.79
CA ILE A 157 -8.24 6.60 21.78
C ILE A 157 -8.97 5.98 20.57
N ASN A 158 -8.37 5.98 19.38
CA ASN A 158 -8.98 5.40 18.19
C ASN A 158 -9.10 3.87 18.29
N TYR A 159 -8.11 3.21 18.87
CA TYR A 159 -8.17 1.77 19.15
C TYR A 159 -9.32 1.42 20.10
N GLU A 160 -9.48 2.14 21.21
CA GLU A 160 -10.55 1.93 22.17
C GLU A 160 -11.94 2.19 21.57
N LYS A 161 -12.06 3.25 20.75
CA LYS A 161 -13.32 3.51 20.01
C LYS A 161 -13.63 2.39 19.01
N SER A 162 -12.61 1.83 18.34
CA SER A 162 -12.78 0.70 17.41
C SER A 162 -13.29 -0.55 18.12
N LEU A 163 -12.76 -0.86 19.30
CA LEU A 163 -13.24 -1.94 20.15
C LEU A 163 -14.68 -1.68 20.63
N THR A 164 -14.99 -0.45 20.99
CA THR A 164 -16.34 -0.05 21.42
C THR A 164 -17.33 -0.25 20.27
N LEU A 165 -17.00 0.17 19.06
CA LEU A 165 -17.83 -0.02 17.86
C LEU A 165 -18.06 -1.51 17.57
N LEU A 166 -17.02 -2.34 17.67
CA LEU A 166 -17.11 -3.79 17.50
C LEU A 166 -18.10 -4.40 18.52
N ASN A 167 -17.96 -4.05 19.79
CA ASN A 167 -18.81 -4.57 20.86
C ASN A 167 -20.28 -4.12 20.71
N GLN A 168 -20.52 -2.87 20.34
CA GLN A 168 -21.86 -2.32 20.10
C GLN A 168 -22.57 -2.96 18.90
N SER A 169 -21.81 -3.46 17.93
CA SER A 169 -22.35 -4.11 16.73
C SER A 169 -22.97 -5.49 16.98
N LYS A 170 -22.85 -6.02 18.21
CA LYS A 170 -23.48 -7.29 18.66
C LYS A 170 -23.29 -8.42 17.66
N ILE A 171 -22.07 -8.57 17.15
CA ILE A 171 -21.74 -9.57 16.15
C ILE A 171 -21.88 -10.96 16.76
N ASP A 172 -22.67 -11.79 16.10
CA ASP A 172 -22.95 -13.17 16.51
C ASP A 172 -21.93 -14.18 15.97
N ASN A 173 -21.08 -13.77 15.04
CA ASN A 173 -19.97 -14.56 14.52
C ASN A 173 -18.72 -14.35 15.39
N GLU A 174 -18.47 -15.28 16.32
CA GLU A 174 -17.34 -15.20 17.25
C GLU A 174 -15.98 -15.20 16.54
N SER A 175 -15.83 -15.97 15.47
CA SER A 175 -14.59 -16.05 14.69
C SER A 175 -14.28 -14.70 14.03
N PHE A 176 -15.28 -14.06 13.43
CA PHE A 176 -15.13 -12.71 12.86
C PHE A 176 -14.78 -11.69 13.95
N ALA A 177 -15.51 -11.70 15.08
CA ALA A 177 -15.26 -10.74 16.17
C ALA A 177 -13.85 -10.89 16.75
N TYR A 178 -13.38 -12.12 16.95
CA TYR A 178 -12.03 -12.41 17.38
C TYR A 178 -10.99 -11.86 16.38
N LYS A 179 -11.17 -12.17 15.09
CA LYS A 179 -10.28 -11.72 14.02
C LYS A 179 -10.22 -10.18 13.93
N GLN A 180 -11.34 -9.49 14.11
CA GLN A 180 -11.35 -8.01 14.10
C GLN A 180 -10.60 -7.44 15.30
N ASN A 181 -10.76 -8.00 16.49
CA ASN A 181 -10.03 -7.59 17.69
C ASN A 181 -8.51 -7.73 17.49
N GLU A 182 -8.04 -8.88 16.97
CA GLU A 182 -6.64 -9.09 16.61
C GLU A 182 -6.17 -8.09 15.54
N THR A 183 -7.00 -7.85 14.53
CA THR A 183 -6.70 -6.86 13.46
C THR A 183 -6.48 -5.48 14.05
N PHE A 184 -7.34 -5.01 14.97
CA PHE A 184 -7.18 -3.71 15.63
C PHE A 184 -5.91 -3.63 16.48
N THR A 185 -5.60 -4.71 17.22
CA THR A 185 -4.38 -4.79 18.01
C THR A 185 -3.13 -4.66 17.14
N PHE A 186 -3.05 -5.42 16.04
CA PHE A 186 -1.89 -5.35 15.14
C PHE A 186 -1.87 -4.07 14.31
N GLN A 187 -3.02 -3.50 13.97
CA GLN A 187 -3.08 -2.18 13.35
C GLN A 187 -2.47 -1.13 14.26
N LEU A 188 -2.92 -1.05 15.51
CA LEU A 188 -2.37 -0.13 16.51
C LEU A 188 -0.86 -0.33 16.68
N LEU A 189 -0.40 -1.56 16.90
CA LEU A 189 1.03 -1.83 17.09
C LEU A 189 1.85 -1.48 15.85
N SER A 190 1.33 -1.75 14.65
CA SER A 190 1.97 -1.39 13.38
C SER A 190 2.10 0.14 13.23
N GLU A 191 1.06 0.89 13.59
CA GLU A 191 1.04 2.35 13.56
C GLU A 191 2.01 2.94 14.57
N LEU A 192 2.00 2.47 15.82
CA LEU A 192 2.89 2.97 16.87
C LEU A 192 4.37 2.68 16.53
N ILE A 193 4.70 1.43 16.22
CA ILE A 193 6.09 1.01 15.92
C ILE A 193 6.61 1.65 14.63
N GLY A 194 5.77 1.81 13.62
CA GLY A 194 6.14 2.42 12.34
C GLY A 194 6.21 3.95 12.35
N SER A 195 6.02 4.60 13.49
CA SER A 195 5.94 6.06 13.66
C SER A 195 7.09 6.64 14.50
N LYS A 196 7.00 7.93 14.82
CA LYS A 196 7.89 8.61 15.78
C LYS A 196 7.85 7.97 17.19
N VAL A 197 6.74 7.33 17.57
CA VAL A 197 6.63 6.58 18.84
C VAL A 197 7.62 5.41 18.85
N GLY A 198 7.67 4.63 17.79
CA GLY A 198 8.62 3.52 17.66
C GLY A 198 10.08 3.99 17.64
N LYS A 199 10.37 5.10 16.96
CA LYS A 199 11.72 5.72 16.99
C LYS A 199 12.15 6.09 18.40
N GLU A 200 11.28 6.73 19.19
CA GLU A 200 11.57 7.06 20.60
C GLU A 200 11.68 5.81 21.48
N TYR A 201 10.80 4.81 21.28
CA TYR A 201 10.84 3.55 22.02
C TYR A 201 12.19 2.83 21.85
N PHE A 202 12.62 2.58 20.62
CA PHE A 202 13.88 1.86 20.36
C PHE A 202 15.14 2.70 20.66
N SER A 203 15.04 4.02 20.71
CA SER A 203 16.15 4.89 21.14
C SER A 203 16.20 5.16 22.64
N GLY A 204 15.28 4.59 23.44
CA GLY A 204 15.18 4.79 24.88
C GLY A 204 14.72 6.19 25.28
N LYS A 205 14.09 6.94 24.38
CA LYS A 205 13.61 8.33 24.61
C LYS A 205 12.12 8.40 24.90
N SER A 206 11.38 7.30 24.76
CA SER A 206 9.94 7.27 25.02
C SER A 206 9.62 7.47 26.51
N THR A 207 8.42 7.99 26.78
CA THR A 207 7.92 8.10 28.15
C THR A 207 7.73 6.73 28.79
N ALA A 208 7.74 6.66 30.13
CA ALA A 208 7.50 5.40 30.86
C ALA A 208 6.14 4.78 30.51
N ILE A 209 5.12 5.59 30.23
CA ILE A 209 3.77 5.13 29.84
C ILE A 209 3.84 4.38 28.50
N ILE A 210 4.46 4.98 27.49
CA ILE A 210 4.63 4.37 26.16
C ILE A 210 5.43 3.08 26.26
N THR A 211 6.58 3.12 26.97
CA THR A 211 7.45 1.96 27.16
C THR A 211 6.71 0.79 27.80
N GLN A 212 6.06 1.01 28.94
CA GLN A 212 5.30 -0.03 29.65
C GLN A 212 4.16 -0.59 28.81
N TYR A 213 3.45 0.26 28.07
CA TYR A 213 2.37 -0.19 27.20
C TYR A 213 2.87 -1.10 26.07
N LEU A 214 3.91 -0.66 25.35
CA LEU A 214 4.49 -1.43 24.25
C LEU A 214 5.13 -2.72 24.73
N ASP A 215 5.90 -2.70 25.81
CA ASP A 215 6.50 -3.90 26.42
C ASP A 215 5.43 -4.93 26.79
N LYS A 216 4.38 -4.50 27.47
CA LYS A 216 3.26 -5.39 27.83
C LYS A 216 2.61 -6.02 26.61
N LYS A 217 2.32 -5.23 25.59
CA LYS A 217 1.68 -5.72 24.36
C LYS A 217 2.59 -6.64 23.56
N ILE A 218 3.84 -6.25 23.33
CA ILE A 218 4.81 -7.03 22.55
C ILE A 218 5.15 -8.36 23.25
N ASN A 219 5.32 -8.34 24.56
CA ASN A 219 5.62 -9.57 25.31
C ASN A 219 4.41 -10.53 25.43
N SER A 220 3.20 -10.08 25.17
CA SER A 220 2.02 -10.95 25.10
C SER A 220 1.89 -11.68 23.75
N ILE A 221 2.68 -11.31 22.74
CA ILE A 221 2.60 -11.91 21.40
C ILE A 221 3.42 -13.19 21.35
N ASN A 222 2.80 -14.29 20.91
CA ASN A 222 3.50 -15.51 20.60
C ASN A 222 4.04 -15.44 19.15
N PHE A 223 5.27 -15.01 18.97
CA PHE A 223 5.90 -14.87 17.65
C PHE A 223 6.07 -16.20 16.89
N LYS A 224 5.89 -17.36 17.55
CA LYS A 224 5.90 -18.70 16.91
C LYS A 224 4.56 -19.05 16.27
N ASP A 225 3.51 -18.29 16.53
CA ASP A 225 2.17 -18.56 15.99
C ASP A 225 2.13 -18.19 14.50
N GLU A 226 1.93 -19.18 13.64
CA GLU A 226 1.83 -18.99 12.19
C GLU A 226 0.60 -18.17 11.78
N LEU A 227 -0.45 -18.12 12.60
CA LEU A 227 -1.65 -17.32 12.35
C LEU A 227 -1.34 -15.81 12.35
N LEU A 228 -0.28 -15.38 13.04
CA LEU A 228 0.19 -13.98 13.01
C LEU A 228 0.52 -13.47 11.60
N PHE A 229 0.79 -14.37 10.65
CA PHE A 229 1.20 -13.99 9.29
C PHE A 229 0.06 -14.01 8.26
N GLN A 230 -1.18 -14.08 8.73
CA GLN A 230 -2.34 -14.11 7.83
C GLN A 230 -2.91 -12.72 7.56
N SER A 231 -2.70 -11.73 8.44
CA SER A 231 -3.18 -10.37 8.24
C SER A 231 -2.07 -9.43 7.75
N SER A 232 -2.44 -8.46 6.90
CA SER A 232 -1.49 -7.43 6.43
C SER A 232 -0.96 -6.54 7.57
N TYR A 233 -1.75 -6.32 8.60
CA TYR A 233 -1.35 -5.52 9.76
C TYR A 233 -0.35 -6.25 10.65
N SER A 234 -0.58 -7.53 10.93
CA SER A 234 0.38 -8.33 11.70
C SER A 234 1.71 -8.48 10.97
N ILE A 235 1.71 -8.74 9.66
CA ILE A 235 2.92 -8.76 8.84
C ILE A 235 3.64 -7.40 8.88
N ARG A 236 2.91 -6.30 8.77
CA ARG A 236 3.48 -4.95 8.84
C ARG A 236 4.09 -4.67 10.21
N PHE A 237 3.36 -4.94 11.30
CA PHE A 237 3.88 -4.80 12.66
C PHE A 237 5.15 -5.61 12.83
N PHE A 238 5.12 -6.88 12.47
CA PHE A 238 6.25 -7.80 12.58
C PHE A 238 7.49 -7.27 11.87
N ASN A 239 7.34 -6.89 10.60
CA ASN A 239 8.44 -6.34 9.82
C ASN A 239 8.96 -5.03 10.43
N SER A 240 8.08 -4.14 10.87
CA SER A 240 8.47 -2.85 11.47
C SER A 240 9.17 -3.05 12.81
N TYR A 241 8.65 -3.93 13.68
CA TYR A 241 9.22 -4.23 14.99
C TYR A 241 10.65 -4.78 14.87
N PHE A 242 10.83 -5.85 14.07
CA PHE A 242 12.15 -6.46 13.90
C PHE A 242 13.11 -5.54 13.14
N THR A 243 12.64 -4.81 12.12
CA THR A 243 13.51 -3.87 11.40
C THR A 243 14.01 -2.77 12.33
N ALA A 244 13.12 -2.10 13.06
CA ALA A 244 13.49 -1.00 13.96
C ALA A 244 14.34 -1.49 15.14
N GLY A 245 13.94 -2.59 15.79
CA GLY A 245 14.68 -3.14 16.93
C GLY A 245 16.07 -3.67 16.58
N LEU A 246 16.22 -4.37 15.44
CA LEU A 246 17.52 -4.85 14.98
C LEU A 246 18.45 -3.69 14.56
N VAL A 247 17.92 -2.67 13.90
CA VAL A 247 18.70 -1.47 13.55
C VAL A 247 19.12 -0.69 14.78
N ALA A 248 18.28 -0.66 15.82
CA ALA A 248 18.61 -0.05 17.12
C ALA A 248 19.52 -0.92 18.01
N ASN A 249 19.89 -2.14 17.57
CA ASN A 249 20.61 -3.14 18.37
C ASN A 249 19.90 -3.53 19.67
N ASP A 250 18.56 -3.55 19.67
CA ASP A 250 17.76 -3.96 20.82
C ASP A 250 17.97 -5.45 21.11
N ILE A 251 18.44 -5.77 22.32
CA ILE A 251 18.80 -7.15 22.69
C ILE A 251 17.57 -8.07 22.77
N ASN A 252 16.42 -7.54 23.20
CA ASN A 252 15.20 -8.33 23.31
C ASN A 252 14.66 -8.68 21.92
N CYS A 253 14.71 -7.70 21.01
CA CYS A 253 14.36 -7.91 19.61
C CYS A 253 15.30 -8.94 18.95
N LEU A 254 16.61 -8.84 19.17
CA LEU A 254 17.59 -9.79 18.65
C LEU A 254 17.35 -11.21 19.17
N ASN A 255 17.12 -11.37 20.47
CA ASN A 255 16.81 -12.67 21.06
C ASN A 255 15.54 -13.29 20.45
N LYS A 256 14.47 -12.51 20.24
CA LYS A 256 13.26 -12.97 19.56
C LYS A 256 13.52 -13.34 18.09
N TYR A 257 14.35 -12.56 17.39
CA TYR A 257 14.75 -12.83 16.01
C TYR A 257 15.50 -14.18 15.90
N GLU A 258 16.36 -14.48 16.83
CA GLU A 258 17.15 -15.73 16.82
C GLU A 258 16.33 -16.96 17.22
N ASN A 259 15.43 -16.85 18.21
CA ASN A 259 14.83 -18.00 18.89
C ASN A 259 13.34 -18.20 18.63
N ASP A 260 12.60 -17.14 18.23
CA ASP A 260 11.14 -17.17 18.20
C ASP A 260 10.54 -17.11 16.78
N ILE A 261 11.36 -16.93 15.75
CA ILE A 261 10.87 -16.81 14.37
C ILE A 261 11.54 -17.84 13.43
N ASN A 262 10.77 -18.26 12.43
CA ASN A 262 11.24 -19.24 11.45
C ASN A 262 12.01 -18.58 10.28
N GLU A 263 12.63 -19.40 9.42
CA GLU A 263 13.45 -18.93 8.30
C GLU A 263 12.68 -18.12 7.25
N GLN A 264 11.40 -18.42 7.03
CA GLN A 264 10.58 -17.64 6.10
C GLN A 264 10.31 -16.22 6.64
N GLN A 265 10.07 -16.11 7.93
CA GLN A 265 9.89 -14.84 8.64
C GLN A 265 11.19 -14.03 8.62
N LYS A 266 12.34 -14.66 8.88
CA LYS A 266 13.67 -14.03 8.77
C LYS A 266 13.92 -13.47 7.37
N LYS A 267 13.56 -14.19 6.31
CA LYS A 267 13.64 -13.69 4.92
C LYS A 267 12.80 -12.45 4.70
N GLY A 268 11.61 -12.38 5.28
CA GLY A 268 10.73 -11.19 5.24
C GLY A 268 11.40 -9.97 5.89
N ILE A 269 11.98 -10.15 7.08
CA ILE A 269 12.69 -9.10 7.82
C ILE A 269 13.93 -8.63 7.03
N ILE A 270 14.74 -9.57 6.53
CA ILE A 270 15.90 -9.22 5.68
C ILE A 270 15.46 -8.41 4.44
N THR A 271 14.33 -8.76 3.83
CA THR A 271 13.78 -8.02 2.70
C THR A 271 13.37 -6.60 3.11
N SER A 272 12.82 -6.42 4.30
CA SER A 272 12.48 -5.10 4.85
C SER A 272 13.74 -4.28 5.17
N LEU A 273 14.75 -4.88 5.79
CA LEU A 273 16.04 -4.24 6.06
C LEU A 273 16.74 -3.78 4.77
N LYS A 274 16.72 -4.60 3.71
CA LYS A 274 17.30 -4.23 2.39
C LYS A 274 16.68 -2.96 1.80
N ARG A 275 15.40 -2.67 2.08
CA ARG A 275 14.73 -1.42 1.64
C ARG A 275 15.31 -0.18 2.32
N GLY A 276 15.90 -0.33 3.51
CA GLY A 276 16.61 0.74 4.22
C GLY A 276 17.88 1.20 3.49
N ILE A 277 18.44 0.41 2.57
CA ILE A 277 19.56 0.82 1.72
C ILE A 277 19.00 1.60 0.53
N SER A 278 18.71 2.88 0.76
CA SER A 278 18.08 3.76 -0.22
C SER A 278 18.32 5.23 0.10
N PHE A 279 18.19 6.10 -0.89
CA PHE A 279 18.28 7.57 -0.73
C PHE A 279 17.22 8.17 0.22
N TYR A 280 16.14 7.44 0.49
CA TYR A 280 15.08 7.90 1.39
C TYR A 280 15.41 7.71 2.88
N ASN A 281 16.48 6.97 3.20
CA ASN A 281 16.93 6.68 4.56
C ASN A 281 18.40 7.07 4.77
N GLU A 282 18.85 8.15 4.17
CA GLU A 282 20.27 8.54 4.16
C GLU A 282 20.87 8.61 5.57
N GLU A 283 20.12 9.18 6.54
CA GLU A 283 20.56 9.31 7.94
C GLU A 283 20.72 7.96 8.66
N GLU A 284 19.89 6.96 8.32
CA GLU A 284 19.87 5.66 8.99
C GLU A 284 20.52 4.54 8.15
N MET A 285 20.91 4.81 6.90
CA MET A 285 21.37 3.82 5.94
C MET A 285 22.56 3.01 6.44
N ASP A 286 23.49 3.65 7.16
CA ASP A 286 24.67 3.00 7.73
C ASP A 286 24.27 1.96 8.78
N ALA A 287 23.26 2.24 9.61
CA ALA A 287 22.74 1.32 10.60
C ALA A 287 22.06 0.10 9.94
N TYR A 288 21.30 0.30 8.86
CA TYR A 288 20.73 -0.80 8.06
C TYR A 288 21.84 -1.66 7.44
N TYR A 289 22.88 -1.04 6.89
CA TYR A 289 24.00 -1.75 6.30
C TYR A 289 24.74 -2.62 7.33
N LEU A 290 25.08 -2.07 8.49
CA LEU A 290 25.76 -2.79 9.57
C LEU A 290 24.91 -3.93 10.10
N THR A 291 23.61 -3.73 10.26
CA THR A 291 22.66 -4.77 10.68
C THR A 291 22.63 -5.92 9.66
N LEU A 292 22.49 -5.61 8.37
CA LEU A 292 22.50 -6.63 7.32
C LEU A 292 23.83 -7.39 7.25
N LYS A 293 24.96 -6.69 7.44
CA LYS A 293 26.28 -7.33 7.53
C LYS A 293 26.35 -8.32 8.71
N LYS A 294 25.85 -7.90 9.88
CA LYS A 294 25.79 -8.77 11.08
C LYS A 294 24.94 -10.02 10.84
N LEU A 295 23.77 -9.87 10.19
CA LEU A 295 22.82 -10.97 10.01
C LEU A 295 23.18 -11.93 8.87
N LEU A 296 23.82 -11.44 7.80
CA LEU A 296 24.09 -12.20 6.58
C LEU A 296 25.56 -12.69 6.49
N GLY A 297 26.47 -12.09 7.26
CA GLY A 297 27.89 -12.32 7.09
C GLY A 297 28.40 -11.88 5.72
N ASP A 298 29.35 -12.62 5.15
CA ASP A 298 29.98 -12.32 3.86
C ASP A 298 29.42 -13.16 2.70
N ASP A 299 28.15 -13.58 2.77
CA ASP A 299 27.53 -14.36 1.71
C ASP A 299 27.28 -13.56 0.42
N ASN A 300 26.98 -14.26 -0.68
CA ASN A 300 26.72 -13.63 -1.98
C ASN A 300 25.54 -12.65 -1.96
N SER A 301 24.58 -12.81 -1.04
CA SER A 301 23.43 -11.92 -0.92
C SER A 301 23.85 -10.58 -0.30
N PHE A 302 24.79 -10.61 0.64
CA PHE A 302 25.35 -9.41 1.23
C PHE A 302 26.23 -8.63 0.25
N GLN A 303 27.00 -9.30 -0.63
CA GLN A 303 27.82 -8.61 -1.63
C GLN A 303 27.00 -7.68 -2.54
N LYS A 304 25.79 -8.08 -2.93
CA LYS A 304 24.88 -7.23 -3.72
C LYS A 304 24.42 -6.00 -2.92
N ILE A 305 24.18 -6.16 -1.62
CA ILE A 305 23.79 -5.06 -0.72
C ILE A 305 24.96 -4.09 -0.55
N LYS A 306 26.18 -4.62 -0.37
CA LYS A 306 27.41 -3.84 -0.27
C LYS A 306 27.62 -2.99 -1.52
N THR A 307 27.51 -3.58 -2.71
CA THR A 307 27.61 -2.85 -3.98
C THR A 307 26.59 -1.72 -4.06
N LYS A 308 25.30 -1.98 -3.76
CA LYS A 308 24.27 -0.95 -3.75
C LYS A 308 24.56 0.16 -2.73
N TYR A 309 25.00 -0.19 -1.54
CA TYR A 309 25.38 0.76 -0.50
C TYR A 309 26.54 1.66 -0.92
N GLU A 310 27.61 1.08 -1.50
CA GLU A 310 28.77 1.82 -2.01
C GLU A 310 28.37 2.76 -3.17
N GLN A 311 27.52 2.29 -4.08
CA GLN A 311 26.99 3.12 -5.17
C GLN A 311 26.15 4.30 -4.62
N ILE A 312 25.26 4.09 -3.65
CA ILE A 312 24.49 5.18 -3.05
C ILE A 312 25.43 6.18 -2.34
N ASN A 313 26.46 5.70 -1.64
CA ASN A 313 27.44 6.58 -1.01
C ASN A 313 28.28 7.39 -2.03
N SER A 314 28.54 6.85 -3.21
CA SER A 314 29.22 7.61 -4.27
C SER A 314 28.36 8.73 -4.85
N LEU A 315 27.05 8.70 -4.61
CA LEU A 315 26.10 9.73 -5.06
C LEU A 315 25.75 10.75 -3.96
N LYS A 316 26.46 10.77 -2.84
CA LYS A 316 26.24 11.76 -1.77
C LYS A 316 26.60 13.17 -2.26
N LYS A 317 25.94 14.17 -1.65
CA LYS A 317 26.20 15.60 -1.90
C LYS A 317 27.71 15.91 -1.87
N GLY A 318 28.15 16.67 -2.85
CA GLY A 318 29.54 17.09 -3.03
C GLY A 318 30.40 16.16 -3.88
N ASN A 319 29.97 14.92 -4.14
CA ASN A 319 30.66 14.03 -5.05
C ASN A 319 30.40 14.39 -6.53
N PRO A 320 31.33 14.08 -7.46
CA PRO A 320 31.10 14.28 -8.89
C PRO A 320 29.85 13.55 -9.37
N SER A 321 29.04 14.25 -10.17
CA SER A 321 27.84 13.66 -10.77
C SER A 321 28.20 12.65 -11.85
N PRO A 322 27.53 11.49 -11.94
CA PRO A 322 27.49 10.71 -13.17
C PRO A 322 27.14 11.59 -14.37
N THR A 323 27.81 11.36 -15.49
CA THR A 323 27.68 12.18 -16.69
C THR A 323 26.58 11.67 -17.61
N PHE A 324 26.08 12.55 -18.46
CA PHE A 324 25.23 12.18 -19.59
C PHE A 324 25.72 12.87 -20.87
N ASN A 325 25.44 12.26 -21.99
CA ASN A 325 25.66 12.84 -23.33
C ASN A 325 24.62 12.22 -24.28
N TYR A 326 23.48 12.89 -24.46
CA TYR A 326 22.35 12.38 -25.21
C TYR A 326 21.87 13.39 -26.25
N PRO A 327 21.26 12.94 -27.37
CA PRO A 327 20.69 13.83 -28.37
C PRO A 327 19.42 14.52 -27.84
N ASP A 328 19.29 15.81 -28.19
CA ASP A 328 18.05 16.55 -28.03
C ASP A 328 17.01 16.19 -29.11
N SER A 329 15.86 16.86 -29.10
CA SER A 329 14.77 16.61 -30.05
C SER A 329 15.14 16.94 -31.50
N SER A 330 16.19 17.77 -31.71
CA SER A 330 16.78 18.11 -33.03
C SER A 330 17.86 17.14 -33.49
N GLY A 331 18.38 16.30 -32.57
CA GLY A 331 19.50 15.40 -32.78
C GLY A 331 20.87 15.98 -32.39
N LYS A 332 20.89 17.19 -31.82
CA LYS A 332 22.14 17.80 -31.31
C LYS A 332 22.49 17.16 -29.96
N SER A 333 23.77 16.79 -29.79
CA SER A 333 24.24 16.20 -28.53
C SER A 333 24.34 17.26 -27.43
N VAL A 334 23.81 16.92 -26.26
CA VAL A 334 23.87 17.71 -25.03
C VAL A 334 24.49 16.85 -23.93
N SER A 335 25.56 17.37 -23.33
CA SER A 335 26.27 16.70 -22.23
C SER A 335 26.22 17.53 -20.96
N LEU A 336 26.37 16.88 -19.79
CA LEU A 336 26.54 17.60 -18.52
C LEU A 336 27.71 18.61 -18.58
N ALA A 337 28.80 18.22 -19.20
CA ALA A 337 29.97 19.12 -19.38
C ALA A 337 29.65 20.42 -20.14
N SER A 338 28.66 20.39 -21.06
CA SER A 338 28.23 21.60 -21.79
C SER A 338 27.34 22.55 -20.94
N LEU A 339 26.98 22.15 -19.75
CA LEU A 339 26.11 22.88 -18.83
C LEU A 339 26.85 23.38 -17.57
N LEU A 340 28.15 23.11 -17.47
CA LEU A 340 28.98 23.61 -16.37
C LEU A 340 28.90 25.15 -16.29
N GLY A 341 28.95 25.67 -15.08
CA GLY A 341 28.69 27.07 -14.77
C GLY A 341 27.23 27.38 -14.45
N LYS A 342 26.31 26.40 -14.65
CA LYS A 342 24.90 26.51 -14.29
C LYS A 342 24.51 25.47 -13.24
N LEU A 343 23.54 25.82 -12.42
CA LEU A 343 22.82 24.84 -11.60
C LEU A 343 21.99 23.97 -12.52
N VAL A 344 22.11 22.63 -12.45
CA VAL A 344 21.41 21.71 -13.36
C VAL A 344 20.35 20.94 -12.59
N TYR A 345 19.08 21.20 -12.91
CA TYR A 345 17.94 20.44 -12.37
C TYR A 345 17.46 19.43 -13.41
N VAL A 346 17.69 18.16 -13.12
CA VAL A 346 17.38 17.05 -14.03
C VAL A 346 16.04 16.43 -13.66
N ASP A 347 15.16 16.27 -14.66
CA ASP A 347 13.92 15.48 -14.61
C ASP A 347 14.09 14.20 -15.43
N VAL A 348 14.00 13.05 -14.80
CA VAL A 348 13.99 11.75 -15.49
C VAL A 348 12.57 11.24 -15.61
N TRP A 349 12.10 11.09 -16.85
CA TRP A 349 10.69 10.85 -17.16
C TRP A 349 10.46 9.94 -18.37
N ALA A 350 9.20 9.67 -18.72
CA ALA A 350 8.82 9.00 -19.97
C ALA A 350 7.40 9.36 -20.40
N THR A 351 7.09 9.22 -21.69
CA THR A 351 5.77 9.54 -22.27
C THR A 351 4.63 8.68 -21.71
N TRP A 352 4.92 7.50 -21.26
CA TRP A 352 3.95 6.57 -20.65
C TRP A 352 3.77 6.78 -19.13
N CYS A 353 4.61 7.61 -18.49
CA CYS A 353 4.60 7.84 -17.05
C CYS A 353 3.50 8.85 -16.65
N GLY A 354 2.40 8.38 -16.09
CA GLY A 354 1.30 9.23 -15.59
C GLY A 354 1.75 10.23 -14.53
N PRO A 355 2.39 9.79 -13.44
CA PRO A 355 2.90 10.68 -12.39
C PRO A 355 3.92 11.71 -12.88
N CYS A 356 4.74 11.39 -13.90
CA CYS A 356 5.66 12.37 -14.50
C CYS A 356 4.88 13.48 -15.21
N LYS A 357 3.84 13.11 -15.96
CA LYS A 357 2.99 14.09 -16.66
C LYS A 357 2.26 15.03 -15.70
N ALA A 358 1.95 14.59 -14.49
CA ALA A 358 1.37 15.44 -13.45
C ALA A 358 2.36 16.51 -12.93
N GLN A 359 3.68 16.33 -13.10
CA GLN A 359 4.70 17.30 -12.70
C GLN A 359 4.90 18.41 -13.75
N ILE A 360 4.52 18.17 -15.02
CA ILE A 360 4.80 19.09 -16.14
C ILE A 360 4.32 20.52 -15.90
N PRO A 361 3.09 20.80 -15.44
CA PRO A 361 2.64 22.18 -15.23
C PRO A 361 3.56 22.94 -14.25
N TYR A 362 3.96 22.30 -13.18
CA TYR A 362 4.78 22.87 -12.11
C TYR A 362 6.26 22.97 -12.52
N LEU A 363 6.75 22.05 -13.34
CA LEU A 363 8.07 22.17 -13.93
C LEU A 363 8.15 23.40 -14.86
N LYS A 364 7.13 23.63 -15.68
CA LYS A 364 7.04 24.83 -16.56
C LYS A 364 6.97 26.12 -15.73
N GLU A 365 6.24 26.12 -14.63
CA GLU A 365 6.19 27.27 -13.70
C GLU A 365 7.54 27.54 -13.06
N LEU A 366 8.24 26.48 -12.64
CA LEU A 366 9.58 26.57 -12.08
C LEU A 366 10.58 27.10 -13.13
N GLU A 367 10.54 26.58 -14.36
CA GLU A 367 11.36 27.05 -15.49
C GLU A 367 11.14 28.56 -15.77
N GLU A 368 9.90 29.03 -15.76
CA GLU A 368 9.58 30.44 -15.98
C GLU A 368 10.08 31.31 -14.82
N LYS A 369 9.91 30.86 -13.56
CA LYS A 369 10.38 31.58 -12.38
C LYS A 369 11.91 31.78 -12.41
N TYR A 370 12.67 30.79 -12.86
CA TYR A 370 14.13 30.83 -12.87
C TYR A 370 14.73 31.17 -14.25
N ARG A 371 13.92 31.62 -15.20
CA ARG A 371 14.34 31.91 -16.60
C ARG A 371 15.52 32.83 -16.73
N THR A 372 15.67 33.80 -15.83
CA THR A 372 16.77 34.83 -15.85
C THR A 372 17.94 34.45 -14.94
N LYS A 373 17.91 33.25 -14.37
CA LYS A 373 18.94 32.74 -13.45
C LYS A 373 19.82 31.69 -14.15
N GLU A 374 21.01 31.47 -13.63
CA GLU A 374 21.95 30.46 -14.15
C GLU A 374 21.54 29.04 -13.75
N VAL A 375 20.31 28.64 -14.15
CA VAL A 375 19.74 27.30 -13.96
C VAL A 375 19.46 26.68 -15.32
N ALA A 376 19.91 25.44 -15.51
CA ALA A 376 19.55 24.60 -16.65
C ALA A 376 18.52 23.53 -16.18
N PHE A 377 17.33 23.54 -16.78
CA PHE A 377 16.34 22.48 -16.62
C PHE A 377 16.52 21.47 -17.73
N VAL A 378 16.78 20.21 -17.36
CA VAL A 378 17.10 19.11 -18.29
C VAL A 378 16.11 17.97 -18.05
N SER A 379 15.30 17.66 -19.06
CA SER A 379 14.40 16.51 -19.02
C SER A 379 15.00 15.36 -19.83
N ILE A 380 15.37 14.27 -19.15
CA ILE A 380 15.93 13.06 -19.75
C ILE A 380 14.80 12.03 -19.90
N SER A 381 14.39 11.78 -21.15
CA SER A 381 13.43 10.72 -21.44
C SER A 381 14.09 9.35 -21.42
N ILE A 382 13.47 8.41 -20.71
CA ILE A 382 13.82 6.98 -20.75
C ILE A 382 12.81 6.16 -21.57
N ASP A 383 12.14 6.78 -22.53
CA ASP A 383 11.37 6.05 -23.55
C ASP A 383 12.31 5.14 -24.39
N GLN A 384 11.78 4.09 -24.97
CA GLN A 384 12.55 3.27 -25.92
C GLN A 384 12.81 4.08 -27.20
N LEU A 385 13.95 3.88 -27.86
CA LEU A 385 14.30 4.60 -29.09
C LEU A 385 13.24 4.51 -30.18
N LYS A 386 12.51 3.38 -30.27
CA LYS A 386 11.37 3.22 -31.19
C LYS A 386 10.22 4.19 -30.93
N ASP A 387 10.11 4.71 -29.72
CA ASP A 387 9.06 5.65 -29.29
C ASP A 387 9.51 7.12 -29.41
N SER A 388 10.69 7.40 -30.03
CA SER A 388 11.26 8.75 -30.20
C SER A 388 10.29 9.72 -30.90
N THR A 389 9.52 9.26 -31.89
CA THR A 389 8.51 10.07 -32.56
C THR A 389 7.38 10.49 -31.59
N LYS A 390 6.94 9.60 -30.72
CA LYS A 390 5.95 9.89 -29.69
C LYS A 390 6.49 10.89 -28.66
N TRP A 391 7.74 10.73 -28.25
CA TRP A 391 8.44 11.67 -27.35
C TRP A 391 8.53 13.08 -27.98
N LYS A 392 9.03 13.19 -29.22
CA LYS A 392 9.09 14.47 -29.96
C LYS A 392 7.71 15.13 -30.09
N LYS A 393 6.68 14.34 -30.42
CA LYS A 393 5.31 14.83 -30.48
C LYS A 393 4.84 15.38 -29.13
N MET A 394 5.12 14.70 -28.03
CA MET A 394 4.71 15.15 -26.69
C MET A 394 5.42 16.44 -26.27
N ILE A 395 6.69 16.64 -26.64
CA ILE A 395 7.40 17.90 -26.40
C ILE A 395 6.64 19.07 -27.05
N VAL A 396 6.20 18.91 -28.29
CA VAL A 396 5.43 19.94 -29.02
C VAL A 396 4.03 20.11 -28.43
N ASP A 397 3.27 19.02 -28.30
CA ASP A 397 1.89 19.05 -27.82
C ASP A 397 1.74 19.64 -26.39
N LYS A 398 2.75 19.45 -25.56
CA LYS A 398 2.78 19.94 -24.18
C LYS A 398 3.61 21.21 -24.02
N GLU A 399 4.18 21.73 -25.12
CA GLU A 399 5.04 22.93 -25.12
C GLU A 399 6.13 22.84 -24.04
N LEU A 400 6.82 21.69 -23.99
CA LEU A 400 7.88 21.48 -23.00
C LEU A 400 9.05 22.39 -23.33
N LYS A 401 9.41 23.22 -22.37
CA LYS A 401 10.57 24.11 -22.42
C LYS A 401 11.80 23.40 -21.85
N GLY A 402 12.88 24.12 -21.65
CA GLY A 402 14.11 23.53 -21.15
C GLY A 402 14.78 22.61 -22.16
N ILE A 403 15.77 21.86 -21.69
CA ILE A 403 16.59 20.96 -22.51
C ILE A 403 15.94 19.58 -22.48
N GLN A 404 15.43 19.16 -23.65
CA GLN A 404 14.74 17.86 -23.79
C GLN A 404 15.66 16.89 -24.50
N ILE A 405 16.17 15.87 -23.79
CA ILE A 405 17.09 14.84 -24.32
C ILE A 405 16.53 13.43 -24.11
N MET A 406 16.96 12.50 -24.95
CA MET A 406 16.53 11.10 -24.87
C MET A 406 17.71 10.18 -24.57
N ALA A 407 17.59 9.40 -23.51
CA ALA A 407 18.57 8.39 -23.14
C ALA A 407 18.65 7.26 -24.19
N ASP A 408 19.84 6.70 -24.37
CA ASP A 408 20.18 5.75 -25.43
C ASP A 408 19.53 4.37 -25.27
N ASN A 409 19.27 3.91 -24.06
CA ASN A 409 18.88 2.54 -23.75
C ASN A 409 17.81 2.44 -22.66
N ALA A 410 16.89 3.41 -22.59
CA ALA A 410 15.78 3.46 -21.61
C ALA A 410 16.28 3.17 -20.17
N TRP A 411 15.68 2.20 -19.47
CA TRP A 411 16.09 1.77 -18.14
C TRP A 411 17.53 1.21 -18.05
N GLN A 412 18.11 0.82 -19.16
CA GLN A 412 19.45 0.26 -19.23
C GLN A 412 20.52 1.30 -19.58
N SER A 413 20.15 2.57 -19.76
CA SER A 413 21.12 3.64 -20.02
C SER A 413 22.09 3.80 -18.86
N THR A 414 23.32 4.23 -19.15
CA THR A 414 24.38 4.39 -18.16
C THR A 414 23.94 5.37 -17.06
N PHE A 415 23.41 6.52 -17.43
CA PHE A 415 22.93 7.52 -16.48
C PHE A 415 21.89 6.98 -15.48
N VAL A 416 20.91 6.18 -15.96
CA VAL A 416 19.88 5.56 -15.10
C VAL A 416 20.50 4.57 -14.12
N LYS A 417 21.47 3.77 -14.57
CA LYS A 417 22.17 2.79 -13.72
C LYS A 417 23.07 3.46 -12.70
N ASP A 418 23.84 4.45 -13.15
CA ASP A 418 24.81 5.15 -12.29
C ASP A 418 24.10 5.95 -11.19
N TYR A 419 22.93 6.52 -11.47
CA TYR A 419 22.08 7.18 -10.47
C TYR A 419 21.13 6.23 -9.72
N ILE A 420 21.21 4.91 -9.96
CA ILE A 420 20.35 3.89 -9.32
C ILE A 420 18.87 4.30 -9.41
N ILE A 421 18.41 4.67 -10.61
CA ILE A 421 17.03 5.09 -10.83
C ILE A 421 16.17 3.86 -10.99
N GLU A 422 15.44 3.49 -9.94
CA GLU A 422 14.54 2.33 -9.87
C GLU A 422 13.07 2.71 -10.19
N GLY A 423 12.76 4.00 -10.33
CA GLY A 423 11.41 4.52 -10.62
C GLY A 423 11.40 5.97 -11.07
N ILE A 424 10.36 6.36 -11.79
CA ILE A 424 10.12 7.72 -12.27
C ILE A 424 8.75 8.24 -11.83
N PRO A 425 8.58 9.58 -11.63
CA PRO A 425 9.54 10.64 -11.89
C PRO A 425 10.70 10.65 -10.88
N ARG A 426 11.90 10.96 -11.31
CA ARG A 426 13.09 11.15 -10.49
C ARG A 426 13.70 12.51 -10.79
N PHE A 427 14.00 13.28 -9.75
CA PHE A 427 14.66 14.59 -9.88
C PHE A 427 16.04 14.57 -9.25
N ILE A 428 16.97 15.30 -9.85
CA ILE A 428 18.37 15.36 -9.42
C ILE A 428 18.82 16.83 -9.52
N LEU A 429 19.59 17.31 -8.56
CA LEU A 429 20.19 18.64 -8.60
C LEU A 429 21.71 18.55 -8.57
N ILE A 430 22.36 19.25 -9.52
CA ILE A 430 23.82 19.25 -9.72
C ILE A 430 24.28 20.70 -9.68
N ASP A 431 25.41 20.97 -9.02
CA ASP A 431 25.99 22.32 -8.90
C ASP A 431 26.68 22.80 -10.18
N GLN A 432 27.13 24.05 -10.18
CA GLN A 432 27.81 24.70 -11.30
C GLN A 432 29.14 24.02 -11.64
N SER A 433 29.75 23.29 -10.71
CA SER A 433 31.01 22.56 -10.90
C SER A 433 30.79 21.12 -11.40
N GLY A 434 29.54 20.66 -11.50
CA GLY A 434 29.17 19.31 -11.89
C GLY A 434 29.15 18.31 -10.73
N ASN A 435 29.10 18.78 -9.48
CA ASN A 435 28.93 17.90 -8.31
C ASN A 435 27.47 17.78 -7.90
N ILE A 436 27.14 16.67 -7.26
CA ILE A 436 25.78 16.39 -6.79
C ILE A 436 25.43 17.32 -5.63
N LEU A 437 24.32 18.05 -5.74
CA LEU A 437 23.68 18.74 -4.62
C LEU A 437 22.61 17.86 -3.99
N SER A 438 21.83 17.17 -4.82
CA SER A 438 20.83 16.19 -4.36
C SER A 438 20.64 15.11 -5.42
N PRO A 439 20.92 13.84 -5.10
CA PRO A 439 20.70 12.72 -6.02
C PRO A 439 19.21 12.32 -6.10
N ASN A 440 18.38 12.84 -5.21
CA ASN A 440 16.94 12.66 -5.15
C ASN A 440 16.28 13.98 -4.71
N ALA A 441 16.36 14.97 -5.60
CA ALA A 441 15.86 16.31 -5.35
C ALA A 441 14.32 16.35 -5.20
N PRO A 442 13.77 17.31 -4.45
CA PRO A 442 12.34 17.54 -4.37
C PRO A 442 11.71 17.70 -5.75
N ARG A 443 10.49 17.19 -5.91
CA ARG A 443 9.71 17.32 -7.16
C ARG A 443 9.23 18.76 -7.33
N PRO A 444 8.96 19.21 -8.58
CA PRO A 444 8.37 20.52 -8.83
C PRO A 444 7.03 20.73 -8.10
N ALA A 445 6.20 19.71 -8.02
CA ALA A 445 4.95 19.75 -7.29
C ALA A 445 4.97 18.91 -6.02
N SER A 446 4.46 19.47 -4.92
CA SER A 446 4.03 18.74 -3.73
C SER A 446 2.51 18.51 -3.77
N TYR A 447 2.06 17.38 -3.22
CA TYR A 447 0.64 17.07 -3.06
C TYR A 447 0.26 17.30 -1.59
N ASN A 448 -0.59 18.28 -1.36
CA ASN A 448 -1.07 18.62 -0.02
C ASN A 448 -2.60 18.76 -0.03
N GLU A 449 -3.28 18.09 0.88
CA GLU A 449 -4.72 18.23 1.15
C GLU A 449 -5.61 18.14 -0.11
N GLY A 450 -5.35 17.15 -0.96
CA GLY A 450 -6.15 16.92 -2.17
C GLY A 450 -5.71 17.72 -3.40
N ASN A 451 -4.74 18.65 -3.26
CA ASN A 451 -4.28 19.52 -4.34
C ASN A 451 -2.77 19.41 -4.57
N TYR A 452 -2.37 19.59 -5.82
CA TYR A 452 -0.98 19.83 -6.18
C TYR A 452 -0.68 21.33 -6.14
N ALA A 453 0.50 21.69 -5.61
CA ALA A 453 1.03 23.05 -5.63
C ALA A 453 2.52 23.01 -5.95
N LEU A 454 3.09 24.15 -6.40
CA LEU A 454 4.54 24.31 -6.58
C LEU A 454 5.24 24.04 -5.24
N ASN A 455 6.27 23.21 -5.27
CA ASN A 455 6.94 22.76 -4.06
C ASN A 455 7.96 23.80 -3.55
N ASP A 456 7.74 24.28 -2.33
CA ASP A 456 8.62 25.27 -1.69
C ASP A 456 10.02 24.71 -1.38
N GLU A 457 10.14 23.39 -1.14
CA GLU A 457 11.44 22.76 -0.85
C GLU A 457 12.40 22.85 -2.04
N ILE A 458 11.91 22.64 -3.27
CA ILE A 458 12.79 22.78 -4.47
C ILE A 458 13.11 24.24 -4.73
N GLN A 459 12.17 25.16 -4.52
CA GLN A 459 12.42 26.58 -4.70
C GLN A 459 13.52 27.06 -3.74
N LYS A 460 13.39 26.71 -2.46
CA LYS A 460 14.41 27.01 -1.44
C LYS A 460 15.78 26.42 -1.81
N LEU A 461 15.81 25.16 -2.25
CA LEU A 461 17.05 24.47 -2.63
C LEU A 461 17.72 25.14 -3.83
N LEU A 462 16.95 25.61 -4.82
CA LEU A 462 17.47 26.38 -5.95
C LEU A 462 18.00 27.75 -5.51
N ASP A 463 17.23 28.50 -4.71
CA ASP A 463 17.61 29.85 -4.23
C ASP A 463 18.87 29.85 -3.36
N GLU A 464 19.07 28.81 -2.54
CA GLU A 464 20.25 28.65 -1.69
C GLU A 464 21.54 28.29 -2.46
N ASN A 465 21.45 27.82 -3.71
CA ASN A 465 22.60 27.34 -4.49
C ASN A 465 22.84 28.16 -5.78
N LEU A 466 22.09 29.24 -5.98
CA LEU A 466 22.31 30.23 -7.03
C LEU A 466 23.28 31.34 -6.59
#